data_db9393ea2804330aac8da80f42ae9158
#
_entry.id   db9393ea2804330aac8da80f42ae9158
#
_cell.length_a   1.000
_cell.length_b   1.000
_cell.length_c   1.000
_cell.angle_alpha   90.00
_cell.angle_beta   90.00
_cell.angle_gamma   90.00
#
_symmetry.space_group_name_H-M   'P 1'
#
loop_
_entity.id
_entity.type
_entity.pdbx_description
1 polymer ?
#
loop_
_entity_poly.entity_id
_entity_poly.type
_entity_poly.pdbx_seq_one_letter_code
_entity_poly.pdbx_strand_id
1 'polypeptide(L)'
;TIHIDKNYTIGGTGYLQNPQEIGHGYEDKSKKIKIPTGEKLSWHFKAPNVHDFMWAADPEYSHDILKTANGVDLHFFYKRNLEEKYLKNWKDLQPKTAQLMSFFSENIGQYPYKQYSVIQGGDGGMEYAMSTLITGKRSFGSLLGVTSHEMAHTWFQFLLASNESKHPWMDEGFTSYISNIAMNKILDRKIENPHLGAYNRYYKMISYRKEEPLTTHADRYHLNSSYSTASYSMGNMFLSQLEYVIGKENVKKGLKKYFNDFSFKHPTPNDIKRSMEKVSGIHLDWYLNEWTQTTHTIDYSVRGFRNKTIILQRHGKMPMPIDVRVTYKDGSSEDFNIPLQMMRGNKPTSATILKDWSWAHPIYRFEVLKEIKSVEIDPSKLMADIYPSDNKK
;
A
#
# COMPACT_ATOMS: atom_id res chain seq x y z
N THR A 1 -6.22 -3.15 -32.57
CA THR A 1 -7.50 -2.80 -33.20
C THR A 1 -8.58 -3.77 -32.74
N ILE A 2 -9.74 -3.25 -32.37
CA ILE A 2 -10.91 -4.03 -31.96
C ILE A 2 -12.04 -3.74 -32.93
N HIS A 3 -12.63 -4.79 -33.53
CA HIS A 3 -13.80 -4.69 -34.41
C HIS A 3 -15.02 -5.23 -33.68
N ILE A 4 -15.97 -4.39 -33.34
CA ILE A 4 -17.16 -4.72 -32.57
C ILE A 4 -18.40 -4.03 -33.10
N ASP A 5 -19.60 -4.54 -32.79
CA ASP A 5 -20.86 -3.89 -33.08
C ASP A 5 -20.85 -2.41 -32.62
N LYS A 6 -21.36 -1.53 -33.48
CA LYS A 6 -21.33 -0.08 -33.24
C LYS A 6 -22.06 0.40 -31.99
N ASN A 7 -22.90 -0.42 -31.42
CA ASN A 7 -23.63 -0.08 -30.18
C ASN A 7 -22.77 -0.23 -28.92
N TYR A 8 -21.63 -0.94 -29.01
CA TYR A 8 -20.76 -1.15 -27.86
C TYR A 8 -19.82 0.04 -27.64
N THR A 9 -19.76 0.50 -26.39
CA THR A 9 -18.77 1.45 -25.93
C THR A 9 -17.60 0.69 -25.32
N ILE A 10 -16.37 1.01 -25.70
CA ILE A 10 -15.15 0.38 -25.18
C ILE A 10 -14.43 1.32 -24.25
N GLY A 11 -14.04 0.81 -23.06
CA GLY A 11 -13.04 1.39 -22.18
C GLY A 11 -11.86 0.43 -22.03
N GLY A 12 -10.67 0.94 -21.78
CA GLY A 12 -9.50 0.07 -21.57
C GLY A 12 -8.16 0.79 -21.58
N THR A 13 -7.14 0.01 -21.81
CA THR A 13 -5.73 0.44 -21.87
C THR A 13 -5.47 1.28 -23.12
N GLY A 14 -4.73 2.38 -22.97
CA GLY A 14 -4.16 3.15 -24.07
C GLY A 14 -5.03 4.29 -24.59
N TYR A 15 -4.57 4.90 -25.66
CA TYR A 15 -5.14 6.10 -26.27
C TYR A 15 -5.88 5.73 -27.54
N LEU A 16 -7.16 6.07 -27.64
CA LEU A 16 -7.92 5.91 -28.87
C LEU A 16 -7.39 6.85 -29.96
N GLN A 17 -7.00 6.28 -31.10
CA GLN A 17 -6.34 7.01 -32.20
C GLN A 17 -7.34 7.62 -33.19
N ASN A 18 -8.54 7.09 -33.28
CA ASN A 18 -9.57 7.50 -34.25
C ASN A 18 -10.90 7.92 -33.58
N PRO A 19 -10.89 8.80 -32.57
CA PRO A 19 -12.09 9.15 -31.78
C PRO A 19 -13.20 9.77 -32.65
N GLN A 20 -12.85 10.47 -33.75
CA GLN A 20 -13.82 11.10 -34.64
C GLN A 20 -14.59 10.10 -35.56
N GLU A 21 -14.09 8.86 -35.66
CA GLU A 21 -14.74 7.76 -36.36
C GLU A 21 -15.53 6.85 -35.42
N ILE A 22 -15.33 7.01 -34.10
CA ILE A 22 -15.94 6.18 -33.07
C ILE A 22 -17.11 6.90 -32.41
N GLY A 23 -16.96 8.14 -31.98
CA GLY A 23 -17.92 8.81 -31.10
C GLY A 23 -17.85 8.27 -29.68
N HIS A 24 -18.99 7.85 -29.15
CA HIS A 24 -19.11 7.24 -27.81
C HIS A 24 -18.52 8.07 -26.65
N GLY A 25 -18.48 9.41 -26.80
CA GLY A 25 -17.93 10.33 -25.82
C GLY A 25 -16.42 10.56 -25.92
N TYR A 26 -15.73 9.92 -26.85
CA TYR A 26 -14.31 10.14 -27.10
C TYR A 26 -14.02 11.26 -28.08
N GLU A 27 -15.02 11.62 -28.90
CA GLU A 27 -14.86 12.59 -29.96
C GLU A 27 -14.56 13.99 -29.46
N ASP A 28 -13.69 14.70 -30.16
CA ASP A 28 -13.51 16.13 -29.99
C ASP A 28 -14.69 16.86 -30.69
N LYS A 29 -15.58 17.42 -29.89
CA LYS A 29 -16.81 18.11 -30.38
C LYS A 29 -16.52 19.33 -31.24
N SER A 30 -15.31 19.85 -31.24
CA SER A 30 -14.89 20.95 -32.11
C SER A 30 -14.56 20.47 -33.51
N LYS A 31 -14.43 19.18 -33.76
CA LYS A 31 -14.06 18.56 -35.01
C LYS A 31 -15.23 17.82 -35.65
N LYS A 32 -15.19 17.68 -36.98
CA LYS A 32 -16.21 16.90 -37.69
C LYS A 32 -16.14 15.44 -37.34
N ILE A 33 -17.26 14.88 -36.89
CA ILE A 33 -17.44 13.46 -36.60
C ILE A 33 -17.79 12.74 -37.91
N LYS A 34 -17.18 11.58 -38.18
CA LYS A 34 -17.36 10.79 -39.41
C LYS A 34 -17.54 9.31 -39.03
N ILE A 35 -18.67 8.97 -38.42
CA ILE A 35 -18.97 7.59 -38.07
C ILE A 35 -19.16 6.75 -39.34
N PRO A 36 -18.47 5.62 -39.50
CA PRO A 36 -18.66 4.70 -40.62
C PRO A 36 -20.09 4.17 -40.69
N THR A 37 -20.57 3.90 -41.91
CA THR A 37 -21.95 3.46 -42.15
C THR A 37 -22.20 1.98 -41.86
N GLY A 38 -21.18 1.17 -41.65
CA GLY A 38 -21.29 -0.27 -41.35
C GLY A 38 -21.94 -0.58 -40.00
N GLU A 39 -22.17 -1.86 -39.73
CA GLU A 39 -22.72 -2.36 -38.47
C GLU A 39 -21.68 -2.40 -37.34
N LYS A 40 -20.39 -2.44 -37.69
CA LYS A 40 -19.27 -2.50 -36.76
C LYS A 40 -18.42 -1.24 -36.84
N LEU A 41 -17.79 -0.91 -35.70
CA LEU A 41 -16.74 0.10 -35.61
C LEU A 41 -15.38 -0.58 -35.39
N SER A 42 -14.32 0.07 -35.88
CA SER A 42 -12.94 -0.35 -35.69
C SER A 42 -12.24 0.59 -34.73
N TRP A 43 -12.09 0.16 -33.52
CA TRP A 43 -11.45 0.91 -32.44
C TRP A 43 -9.93 0.73 -32.49
N HIS A 44 -9.19 1.82 -32.62
CA HIS A 44 -7.74 1.82 -32.75
C HIS A 44 -7.08 2.37 -31.50
N PHE A 45 -6.57 1.52 -30.62
CA PHE A 45 -5.84 1.94 -29.43
C PHE A 45 -4.33 1.82 -29.60
N LYS A 46 -3.59 2.75 -29.00
CA LYS A 46 -2.14 2.71 -28.87
C LYS A 46 -1.76 2.88 -27.39
N ALA A 47 -1.04 1.93 -26.84
CA ALA A 47 -0.59 1.92 -25.43
C ALA A 47 0.93 1.74 -25.37
N PRO A 48 1.71 2.83 -25.29
CA PRO A 48 3.16 2.73 -25.16
C PRO A 48 3.59 2.39 -23.74
N ASN A 49 4.70 1.66 -23.61
CA ASN A 49 5.34 1.35 -22.34
C ASN A 49 4.42 0.64 -21.32
N VAL A 50 3.64 -0.32 -21.79
CA VAL A 50 2.82 -1.23 -21.00
C VAL A 50 3.18 -2.67 -21.34
N HIS A 51 2.98 -3.60 -20.41
CA HIS A 51 3.27 -5.02 -20.64
C HIS A 51 2.01 -5.88 -20.81
N ASP A 52 0.82 -5.27 -20.70
CA ASP A 52 -0.44 -5.89 -21.06
C ASP A 52 -1.39 -4.91 -21.75
N PHE A 53 -2.52 -5.39 -22.25
CA PHE A 53 -3.56 -4.58 -22.83
C PHE A 53 -4.94 -5.18 -22.51
N MET A 54 -5.71 -4.47 -21.68
CA MET A 54 -7.07 -4.84 -21.31
C MET A 54 -8.09 -3.94 -22.00
N TRP A 55 -9.24 -4.48 -22.33
CA TRP A 55 -10.41 -3.72 -22.75
C TRP A 55 -11.70 -4.38 -22.29
N ALA A 56 -12.70 -3.57 -22.02
CA ALA A 56 -14.06 -4.00 -21.72
C ALA A 56 -15.04 -3.27 -22.64
N ALA A 57 -16.12 -3.92 -23.00
CA ALA A 57 -17.14 -3.38 -23.88
C ALA A 57 -18.55 -3.70 -23.39
N ASP A 58 -19.42 -2.70 -23.43
CA ASP A 58 -20.82 -2.89 -23.05
C ASP A 58 -21.69 -1.87 -23.82
N PRO A 59 -22.85 -2.30 -24.39
CA PRO A 59 -23.74 -1.37 -25.10
C PRO A 59 -24.49 -0.42 -24.15
N GLU A 60 -24.48 -0.72 -22.84
CA GLU A 60 -25.13 0.09 -21.81
C GLU A 60 -24.17 1.04 -21.07
N TYR A 61 -22.89 1.10 -21.44
CA TYR A 61 -21.97 2.03 -20.80
C TYR A 61 -22.36 3.50 -21.04
N SER A 62 -22.41 4.25 -19.95
CA SER A 62 -22.16 5.69 -19.97
C SER A 62 -20.66 5.92 -19.92
N HIS A 63 -20.19 6.94 -20.62
CA HIS A 63 -18.80 7.34 -20.62
C HIS A 63 -18.67 8.81 -20.20
N ASP A 64 -18.03 9.03 -19.07
CA ASP A 64 -17.67 10.36 -18.58
C ASP A 64 -16.16 10.56 -18.64
N ILE A 65 -15.73 11.80 -18.85
CA ILE A 65 -14.33 12.19 -18.84
C ILE A 65 -14.15 13.35 -17.86
N LEU A 66 -13.22 13.18 -16.91
CA LEU A 66 -12.76 14.24 -16.02
C LEU A 66 -11.31 14.60 -16.37
N LYS A 67 -11.07 15.82 -16.80
CA LYS A 67 -9.72 16.34 -17.04
C LYS A 67 -9.10 16.79 -15.74
N THR A 68 -7.94 16.23 -15.38
CA THR A 68 -7.21 16.63 -14.18
C THR A 68 -6.31 17.84 -14.45
N ALA A 69 -5.95 18.56 -13.40
CA ALA A 69 -4.99 19.68 -13.50
C ALA A 69 -3.59 19.22 -14.00
N ASN A 70 -3.26 17.95 -13.80
CA ASN A 70 -1.97 17.35 -14.21
C ASN A 70 -1.96 16.91 -15.69
N GLY A 71 -3.04 17.16 -16.44
CA GLY A 71 -3.15 16.79 -17.85
C GLY A 71 -3.43 15.30 -18.09
N VAL A 72 -3.96 14.59 -17.10
CA VAL A 72 -4.45 13.21 -17.23
C VAL A 72 -5.95 13.24 -17.43
N ASP A 73 -6.45 12.61 -18.48
CA ASP A 73 -7.88 12.40 -18.70
C ASP A 73 -8.33 11.13 -17.96
N LEU A 74 -9.23 11.29 -16.99
CA LEU A 74 -9.83 10.18 -16.26
C LEU A 74 -11.14 9.80 -16.94
N HIS A 75 -11.19 8.57 -17.44
CA HIS A 75 -12.35 8.01 -18.10
C HIS A 75 -13.13 7.13 -17.12
N PHE A 76 -14.46 7.27 -17.10
CA PHE A 76 -15.35 6.47 -16.24
C PHE A 76 -16.41 5.80 -17.11
N PHE A 77 -16.42 4.47 -17.05
CA PHE A 77 -17.39 3.64 -17.78
C PHE A 77 -18.24 2.87 -16.79
N TYR A 78 -19.54 3.14 -16.77
CA TYR A 78 -20.48 2.47 -15.87
C TYR A 78 -21.84 2.33 -16.55
N LYS A 79 -22.63 1.32 -16.14
CA LYS A 79 -23.91 1.06 -16.76
C LYS A 79 -24.92 2.16 -16.45
N ARG A 80 -25.60 2.68 -17.48
CA ARG A 80 -26.62 3.73 -17.35
C ARG A 80 -27.90 3.25 -16.64
N ASN A 81 -28.15 1.95 -16.59
CA ASN A 81 -29.31 1.32 -15.96
C ASN A 81 -29.08 0.94 -14.50
N LEU A 82 -28.03 1.39 -13.85
CA LEU A 82 -27.83 1.23 -12.41
C LEU A 82 -28.92 1.98 -11.64
N GLU A 83 -29.24 1.50 -10.43
CA GLU A 83 -30.06 2.23 -9.47
C GLU A 83 -29.47 3.62 -9.18
N GLU A 84 -30.31 4.63 -8.98
CA GLU A 84 -29.91 6.03 -8.78
C GLU A 84 -28.82 6.22 -7.73
N LYS A 85 -28.90 5.50 -6.60
CA LYS A 85 -27.89 5.57 -5.53
C LYS A 85 -26.49 5.15 -6.01
N TYR A 86 -26.40 4.16 -6.92
CA TYR A 86 -25.11 3.72 -7.46
C TYR A 86 -24.63 4.65 -8.58
N LEU A 87 -25.53 5.18 -9.42
CA LEU A 87 -25.19 6.22 -10.39
C LEU A 87 -24.59 7.45 -9.69
N LYS A 88 -25.22 7.87 -8.58
CA LYS A 88 -24.68 8.95 -7.75
C LYS A 88 -23.28 8.62 -7.22
N ASN A 89 -23.05 7.40 -6.72
CA ASN A 89 -21.73 6.99 -6.22
C ASN A 89 -20.67 7.04 -7.33
N TRP A 90 -20.98 6.65 -8.56
CA TRP A 90 -20.07 6.76 -9.70
C TRP A 90 -19.77 8.22 -10.08
N LYS A 91 -20.72 9.12 -9.96
CA LYS A 91 -20.50 10.57 -10.15
C LYS A 91 -19.64 11.17 -9.04
N ASP A 92 -19.94 10.85 -7.78
CA ASP A 92 -19.18 11.31 -6.62
C ASP A 92 -17.73 10.75 -6.60
N LEU A 93 -17.51 9.59 -7.21
CA LEU A 93 -16.19 8.96 -7.36
C LEU A 93 -15.24 9.82 -8.20
N GLN A 94 -15.71 10.45 -9.26
CA GLN A 94 -14.88 11.10 -10.28
C GLN A 94 -13.91 12.13 -9.67
N PRO A 95 -14.36 13.15 -8.92
CA PRO A 95 -13.44 14.12 -8.32
C PRO A 95 -12.52 13.49 -7.26
N LYS A 96 -12.95 12.43 -6.58
CA LYS A 96 -12.11 11.71 -5.62
C LYS A 96 -11.02 10.90 -6.31
N THR A 97 -11.30 10.33 -7.48
CA THR A 97 -10.30 9.68 -8.33
C THR A 97 -9.19 10.64 -8.77
N ALA A 98 -9.54 11.88 -9.11
CA ALA A 98 -8.54 12.92 -9.41
C ALA A 98 -7.67 13.26 -8.19
N GLN A 99 -8.26 13.30 -6.97
CA GLN A 99 -7.50 13.47 -5.74
C GLN A 99 -6.56 12.29 -5.45
N LEU A 100 -6.99 11.04 -5.72
CA LEU A 100 -6.15 9.85 -5.61
C LEU A 100 -4.96 9.92 -6.58
N MET A 101 -5.20 10.25 -7.85
CA MET A 101 -4.16 10.40 -8.87
C MET A 101 -3.09 11.42 -8.44
N SER A 102 -3.52 12.57 -7.92
CA SER A 102 -2.60 13.59 -7.39
C SER A 102 -1.84 13.07 -6.18
N PHE A 103 -2.53 12.43 -5.23
CA PHE A 103 -1.91 11.90 -4.02
C PHE A 103 -0.81 10.87 -4.34
N PHE A 104 -1.07 9.90 -5.20
CA PHE A 104 -0.08 8.89 -5.56
C PHE A 104 1.08 9.50 -6.34
N SER A 105 0.80 10.40 -7.28
CA SER A 105 1.84 11.13 -8.02
C SER A 105 2.78 11.92 -7.09
N GLU A 106 2.25 12.56 -6.06
CA GLU A 106 3.04 13.34 -5.09
C GLU A 106 3.83 12.46 -4.11
N ASN A 107 3.30 11.32 -3.72
CA ASN A 107 3.88 10.50 -2.65
C ASN A 107 4.77 9.38 -3.14
N ILE A 108 4.60 8.91 -4.39
CA ILE A 108 5.41 7.83 -4.99
C ILE A 108 6.22 8.37 -6.15
N GLY A 109 5.55 8.88 -7.19
CA GLY A 109 6.17 9.45 -8.39
C GLY A 109 5.14 9.79 -9.44
N GLN A 110 5.49 10.67 -10.36
CA GLN A 110 4.58 11.20 -11.36
C GLN A 110 3.97 10.09 -12.22
N TYR A 111 2.63 10.11 -12.39
CA TYR A 111 1.92 9.25 -13.33
C TYR A 111 2.37 9.57 -14.77
N PRO A 112 2.91 8.61 -15.53
CA PRO A 112 3.58 8.93 -16.81
C PRO A 112 2.65 8.96 -18.01
N TYR A 113 1.41 8.50 -17.87
CA TYR A 113 0.45 8.43 -18.96
C TYR A 113 -0.52 9.62 -18.94
N LYS A 114 -1.25 9.83 -20.05
CA LYS A 114 -2.20 10.95 -20.20
C LYS A 114 -3.66 10.52 -20.02
N GLN A 115 -3.92 9.27 -19.72
CA GLN A 115 -5.27 8.78 -19.42
C GLN A 115 -5.22 7.68 -18.36
N TYR A 116 -6.35 7.48 -17.65
CA TYR A 116 -6.64 6.34 -16.81
C TYR A 116 -8.13 6.02 -16.87
N SER A 117 -8.51 4.74 -17.00
CA SER A 117 -9.91 4.32 -17.13
C SER A 117 -10.38 3.56 -15.89
N VAL A 118 -11.49 3.99 -15.29
CA VAL A 118 -12.21 3.28 -14.24
C VAL A 118 -13.47 2.68 -14.86
N ILE A 119 -13.53 1.37 -14.93
CA ILE A 119 -14.52 0.65 -15.73
C ILE A 119 -15.35 -0.26 -14.85
N GLN A 120 -16.68 -0.21 -14.97
CA GLN A 120 -17.54 -1.19 -14.33
C GLN A 120 -17.37 -2.54 -15.00
N GLY A 121 -16.89 -3.53 -14.23
CA GLY A 121 -16.77 -4.93 -14.63
C GLY A 121 -17.70 -5.87 -13.85
N GLY A 122 -17.52 -7.17 -14.05
CA GLY A 122 -18.31 -8.23 -13.42
C GLY A 122 -17.77 -8.69 -12.06
N ASP A 123 -16.45 -8.68 -11.89
CA ASP A 123 -15.77 -9.18 -10.69
C ASP A 123 -15.25 -8.02 -9.82
N GLY A 124 -15.01 -8.31 -8.55
CA GLY A 124 -14.58 -7.41 -7.46
C GLY A 124 -13.87 -6.13 -7.85
N GLY A 125 -12.57 -6.13 -7.81
CA GLY A 125 -11.64 -5.16 -8.35
C GLY A 125 -10.51 -5.92 -9.05
N MET A 126 -9.95 -5.32 -10.11
CA MET A 126 -8.81 -5.89 -10.82
C MET A 126 -8.05 -4.76 -11.52
N GLU A 127 -6.76 -4.73 -11.30
CA GLU A 127 -5.83 -3.78 -11.88
C GLU A 127 -5.39 -4.18 -13.28
N TYR A 128 -5.18 -3.17 -14.12
CA TYR A 128 -4.59 -3.31 -15.46
C TYR A 128 -3.77 -2.07 -15.81
N ALA A 129 -2.92 -2.17 -16.81
CA ALA A 129 -2.18 -1.03 -17.32
C ALA A 129 -3.14 0.10 -17.75
N MET A 130 -2.99 1.29 -17.17
CA MET A 130 -3.79 2.49 -17.47
C MET A 130 -5.31 2.34 -17.23
N SER A 131 -5.75 1.28 -16.52
CA SER A 131 -7.18 1.03 -16.31
C SER A 131 -7.45 0.07 -15.16
N THR A 132 -8.69 0.03 -14.69
CA THR A 132 -9.17 -0.93 -13.69
C THR A 132 -10.61 -1.37 -13.97
N LEU A 133 -10.93 -2.62 -13.62
CA LEU A 133 -12.30 -3.13 -13.58
C LEU A 133 -12.81 -3.17 -12.14
N ILE A 134 -14.03 -2.68 -11.91
CA ILE A 134 -14.62 -2.62 -10.57
C ILE A 134 -16.12 -2.94 -10.65
N THR A 135 -16.66 -3.73 -9.72
CA THR A 135 -18.12 -3.98 -9.66
C THR A 135 -18.91 -2.70 -9.41
N GLY A 136 -20.01 -2.52 -10.15
CA GLY A 136 -20.75 -1.25 -10.17
C GLY A 136 -21.62 -0.98 -8.95
N LYS A 137 -22.17 -2.03 -8.31
CA LYS A 137 -23.13 -1.91 -7.19
C LYS A 137 -22.41 -1.90 -5.84
N ARG A 138 -21.72 -0.81 -5.51
CA ARG A 138 -20.99 -0.64 -4.24
C ARG A 138 -21.48 0.59 -3.48
N SER A 139 -21.42 0.55 -2.15
CA SER A 139 -21.48 1.78 -1.36
C SER A 139 -20.33 2.72 -1.75
N PHE A 140 -20.50 4.03 -1.58
CA PHE A 140 -19.48 5.01 -1.98
C PHE A 140 -18.11 4.72 -1.34
N GLY A 141 -18.07 4.43 -0.04
CA GLY A 141 -16.80 4.12 0.64
C GLY A 141 -16.11 2.84 0.10
N SER A 142 -16.91 1.82 -0.28
CA SER A 142 -16.39 0.59 -0.91
C SER A 142 -15.91 0.86 -2.33
N LEU A 143 -16.66 1.65 -3.12
CA LEU A 143 -16.30 2.01 -4.49
C LEU A 143 -14.99 2.82 -4.51
N LEU A 144 -14.88 3.85 -3.68
CA LEU A 144 -13.67 4.66 -3.57
C LEU A 144 -12.48 3.85 -3.05
N GLY A 145 -12.72 2.97 -2.05
CA GLY A 145 -11.66 2.13 -1.47
C GLY A 145 -11.05 1.17 -2.49
N VAL A 146 -11.88 0.48 -3.28
CA VAL A 146 -11.38 -0.41 -4.33
C VAL A 146 -10.73 0.39 -5.46
N THR A 147 -11.30 1.53 -5.88
CA THR A 147 -10.66 2.41 -6.87
C THR A 147 -9.29 2.89 -6.41
N SER A 148 -9.13 3.22 -5.12
CA SER A 148 -7.85 3.62 -4.54
C SER A 148 -6.82 2.49 -4.58
N HIS A 149 -7.24 1.27 -4.29
CA HIS A 149 -6.37 0.09 -4.32
C HIS A 149 -5.93 -0.23 -5.74
N GLU A 150 -6.87 -0.41 -6.66
CA GLU A 150 -6.56 -0.77 -8.05
C GLU A 150 -5.76 0.33 -8.79
N MET A 151 -6.04 1.60 -8.50
CA MET A 151 -5.24 2.69 -9.06
C MET A 151 -3.79 2.69 -8.53
N ALA A 152 -3.58 2.35 -7.26
CA ALA A 152 -2.24 2.32 -6.67
C ALA A 152 -1.35 1.22 -7.27
N HIS A 153 -1.93 0.12 -7.77
CA HIS A 153 -1.24 -0.90 -8.55
C HIS A 153 -0.55 -0.35 -9.80
N THR A 154 -1.00 0.79 -10.33
CA THR A 154 -0.28 1.48 -11.42
C THR A 154 1.19 1.69 -11.07
N TRP A 155 1.50 2.04 -9.83
CA TRP A 155 2.87 2.26 -9.39
C TRP A 155 3.58 0.99 -8.96
N PHE A 156 2.94 0.15 -8.14
CA PHE A 156 3.61 -1.00 -7.53
C PHE A 156 3.60 -2.25 -8.40
N GLN A 157 2.62 -2.42 -9.30
CA GLN A 157 2.60 -3.52 -10.26
C GLN A 157 3.03 -3.06 -11.66
N PHE A 158 2.36 -2.05 -12.27
CA PHE A 158 2.58 -1.79 -13.69
C PHE A 158 3.82 -0.95 -14.01
N LEU A 159 4.16 0.06 -13.20
CA LEU A 159 5.32 0.90 -13.45
C LEU A 159 6.62 0.32 -12.89
N LEU A 160 6.58 -0.29 -11.72
CA LEU A 160 7.71 -1.00 -11.13
C LEU A 160 7.84 -2.42 -11.69
N ALA A 161 6.74 -3.05 -12.05
CA ALA A 161 6.67 -4.37 -12.67
C ALA A 161 7.44 -5.44 -11.91
N SER A 162 7.30 -5.47 -10.57
CA SER A 162 7.79 -6.58 -9.76
C SER A 162 7.07 -7.88 -10.16
N ASN A 163 7.74 -9.03 -10.00
CA ASN A 163 7.14 -10.31 -10.32
C ASN A 163 6.09 -10.69 -9.26
N GLU A 164 4.83 -10.47 -9.54
CA GLU A 164 3.69 -10.67 -8.63
C GLU A 164 3.50 -12.13 -8.21
N SER A 165 3.80 -13.08 -9.10
CA SER A 165 3.71 -14.51 -8.77
C SER A 165 4.77 -14.94 -7.74
N LYS A 166 5.96 -14.34 -7.77
CA LYS A 166 7.04 -14.60 -6.81
C LYS A 166 6.96 -13.72 -5.56
N HIS A 167 6.42 -12.52 -5.71
CA HIS A 167 6.42 -11.48 -4.67
C HIS A 167 5.04 -10.81 -4.56
N PRO A 168 3.93 -11.57 -4.35
CA PRO A 168 2.59 -10.98 -4.28
C PRO A 168 2.47 -9.94 -3.14
N TRP A 169 3.29 -10.05 -2.11
CA TRP A 169 3.36 -9.12 -1.00
C TRP A 169 3.92 -7.73 -1.37
N MET A 170 4.76 -7.64 -2.42
CA MET A 170 5.26 -6.35 -2.94
C MET A 170 4.20 -5.65 -3.79
N ASP A 171 3.43 -6.42 -4.52
CA ASP A 171 2.31 -5.94 -5.31
C ASP A 171 1.15 -5.51 -4.41
N GLU A 172 0.47 -6.44 -3.81
CA GLU A 172 -0.74 -6.23 -3.00
C GLU A 172 -0.48 -5.48 -1.69
N GLY A 173 0.66 -5.77 -1.08
CA GLY A 173 1.02 -5.20 0.22
C GLY A 173 1.38 -3.73 0.16
N PHE A 174 2.20 -3.33 -0.80
CA PHE A 174 2.59 -1.93 -0.97
C PHE A 174 1.43 -1.09 -1.48
N THR A 175 0.62 -1.66 -2.36
CA THR A 175 -0.64 -1.09 -2.82
C THR A 175 -1.60 -0.86 -1.66
N SER A 176 -1.81 -1.87 -0.81
CA SER A 176 -2.64 -1.75 0.40
C SER A 176 -2.10 -0.70 1.37
N TYR A 177 -0.78 -0.62 1.56
CA TYR A 177 -0.14 0.38 2.42
C TYR A 177 -0.44 1.80 1.96
N ILE A 178 -0.15 2.13 0.71
CA ILE A 178 -0.33 3.51 0.22
C ILE A 178 -1.80 3.88 0.04
N SER A 179 -2.65 2.92 -0.34
CA SER A 179 -4.09 3.10 -0.47
C SER A 179 -4.73 3.44 0.89
N ASN A 180 -4.33 2.77 1.98
CA ASN A 180 -4.84 3.09 3.32
C ASN A 180 -4.49 4.51 3.75
N ILE A 181 -3.28 4.98 3.46
CA ILE A 181 -2.86 6.36 3.74
C ILE A 181 -3.65 7.35 2.87
N ALA A 182 -3.83 7.05 1.57
CA ALA A 182 -4.61 7.87 0.65
C ALA A 182 -6.06 8.02 1.13
N MET A 183 -6.72 6.92 1.48
CA MET A 183 -8.10 6.90 1.96
C MET A 183 -8.26 7.69 3.27
N ASN A 184 -7.29 7.56 4.19
CA ASN A 184 -7.29 8.34 5.43
C ASN A 184 -7.22 9.85 5.14
N LYS A 185 -6.35 10.26 4.20
CA LYS A 185 -6.17 11.66 3.80
C LYS A 185 -7.37 12.22 3.03
N ILE A 186 -7.84 11.51 1.99
CA ILE A 186 -8.88 12.01 1.07
C ILE A 186 -10.27 12.09 1.71
N LEU A 187 -10.52 11.23 2.70
CA LEU A 187 -11.76 11.23 3.49
C LEU A 187 -11.64 12.00 4.81
N ASP A 188 -10.51 12.66 5.06
CA ASP A 188 -10.20 13.40 6.31
C ASP A 188 -10.55 12.60 7.59
N ARG A 189 -10.24 11.29 7.58
CA ARG A 189 -10.61 10.38 8.67
C ARG A 189 -9.82 10.62 9.96
N LYS A 190 -8.61 11.18 9.87
CA LYS A 190 -7.71 11.47 11.01
C LYS A 190 -7.40 10.23 11.86
N ILE A 191 -7.40 9.04 11.23
CA ILE A 191 -7.07 7.79 11.91
C ILE A 191 -5.56 7.76 12.15
N GLU A 192 -5.15 7.56 13.39
CA GLU A 192 -3.75 7.56 13.81
C GLU A 192 -2.97 6.42 13.14
N ASN A 193 -3.50 5.20 13.19
CA ASN A 193 -2.95 4.06 12.47
C ASN A 193 -3.90 3.58 11.35
N PRO A 194 -3.73 4.04 10.10
CA PRO A 194 -4.59 3.63 8.99
C PRO A 194 -4.42 2.16 8.59
N HIS A 195 -3.41 1.47 9.13
CA HIS A 195 -3.08 0.08 8.84
C HIS A 195 -3.69 -0.92 9.83
N LEU A 196 -4.47 -0.47 10.83
CA LEU A 196 -5.01 -1.31 11.91
C LEU A 196 -5.76 -2.55 11.39
N GLY A 197 -6.43 -2.44 10.23
CA GLY A 197 -7.07 -3.59 9.59
C GLY A 197 -6.10 -4.70 9.19
N ALA A 198 -4.88 -4.35 8.76
CA ALA A 198 -3.81 -5.30 8.43
C ALA A 198 -3.28 -6.00 9.70
N TYR A 199 -3.04 -5.24 10.78
CA TYR A 199 -2.64 -5.80 12.08
C TYR A 199 -3.65 -6.81 12.60
N ASN A 200 -4.93 -6.48 12.58
CA ASN A 200 -5.99 -7.38 13.08
C ASN A 200 -6.04 -8.71 12.28
N ARG A 201 -5.85 -8.66 10.96
CA ARG A 201 -5.79 -9.88 10.14
C ARG A 201 -4.55 -10.69 10.42
N TYR A 202 -3.41 -10.05 10.60
CA TYR A 202 -2.14 -10.68 10.99
C TYR A 202 -2.29 -11.39 12.34
N TYR A 203 -2.76 -10.72 13.39
CA TYR A 203 -2.96 -11.34 14.69
C TYR A 203 -3.93 -12.53 14.65
N LYS A 204 -5.00 -12.40 13.86
CA LYS A 204 -5.94 -13.50 13.64
C LYS A 204 -5.25 -14.69 12.97
N MET A 205 -4.42 -14.47 11.97
CA MET A 205 -3.68 -15.54 11.30
C MET A 205 -2.71 -16.24 12.26
N ILE A 206 -1.95 -15.48 13.05
CA ILE A 206 -1.05 -16.00 14.09
C ILE A 206 -1.83 -16.89 15.09
N SER A 207 -3.00 -16.43 15.56
CA SER A 207 -3.82 -17.21 16.50
C SER A 207 -4.28 -18.56 15.94
N TYR A 208 -4.37 -18.70 14.63
CA TYR A 208 -4.69 -19.97 13.96
C TYR A 208 -3.46 -20.77 13.51
N ARG A 209 -2.25 -20.26 13.68
CA ARG A 209 -0.99 -20.87 13.20
C ARG A 209 -1.03 -21.21 11.73
N LYS A 210 -1.39 -20.22 10.90
CA LYS A 210 -1.56 -20.37 9.45
C LYS A 210 -0.60 -19.46 8.67
N GLU A 211 0.44 -19.00 9.32
CA GLU A 211 1.47 -18.16 8.74
C GLU A 211 2.31 -18.95 7.75
N GLU A 212 2.60 -18.33 6.62
CA GLU A 212 3.55 -18.81 5.64
C GLU A 212 4.51 -17.67 5.28
N PRO A 213 5.79 -17.95 4.96
CA PRO A 213 6.75 -16.92 4.59
C PRO A 213 6.27 -16.09 3.38
N LEU A 214 6.54 -14.79 3.37
CA LEU A 214 6.19 -13.91 2.24
C LEU A 214 6.90 -14.31 0.93
N THR A 215 8.00 -15.05 1.01
CA THR A 215 8.70 -15.63 -0.15
C THR A 215 7.99 -16.83 -0.74
N THR A 216 6.87 -17.28 -0.17
CA THR A 216 6.04 -18.34 -0.76
C THR A 216 5.49 -17.87 -2.09
N HIS A 217 5.69 -18.65 -3.16
CA HIS A 217 5.15 -18.35 -4.49
C HIS A 217 3.61 -18.36 -4.45
N ALA A 218 2.94 -17.47 -5.18
CA ALA A 218 1.49 -17.31 -5.17
C ALA A 218 0.73 -18.65 -5.30
N ASP A 219 1.17 -19.53 -6.20
CA ASP A 219 0.54 -20.82 -6.46
C ASP A 219 0.85 -21.90 -5.41
N ARG A 220 1.66 -21.62 -4.40
CA ARG A 220 2.14 -22.62 -3.43
C ARG A 220 1.66 -22.42 -2.02
N TYR A 221 0.85 -21.41 -1.77
CA TYR A 221 0.20 -21.25 -0.47
C TYR A 221 -0.78 -22.41 -0.21
N HIS A 222 -0.77 -22.94 1.00
CA HIS A 222 -1.66 -24.04 1.38
C HIS A 222 -3.12 -23.62 1.44
N LEU A 223 -3.39 -22.34 1.77
CA LEU A 223 -4.74 -21.80 1.92
C LEU A 223 -4.85 -20.41 1.27
N ASN A 224 -5.98 -20.15 0.61
CA ASN A 224 -6.30 -18.81 0.10
C ASN A 224 -6.31 -17.74 1.19
N SER A 225 -6.69 -18.08 2.43
CA SER A 225 -6.65 -17.16 3.56
C SER A 225 -5.22 -16.82 3.98
N SER A 226 -4.28 -17.75 3.87
CA SER A 226 -2.85 -17.52 4.12
C SER A 226 -2.26 -16.65 3.03
N TYR A 227 -2.53 -16.95 1.75
CA TYR A 227 -2.16 -16.10 0.61
C TYR A 227 -2.66 -14.66 0.79
N SER A 228 -3.96 -14.48 1.01
CA SER A 228 -4.57 -13.16 1.13
C SER A 228 -3.99 -12.35 2.31
N THR A 229 -3.80 -13.00 3.48
CA THR A 229 -3.23 -12.28 4.64
C THR A 229 -1.76 -11.97 4.44
N ALA A 230 -0.99 -12.89 3.87
CA ALA A 230 0.43 -12.68 3.59
C ALA A 230 0.62 -11.56 2.55
N SER A 231 -0.07 -11.61 1.42
CA SER A 231 0.09 -10.65 0.34
C SER A 231 -0.38 -9.26 0.74
N TYR A 232 -1.63 -9.11 1.15
CA TYR A 232 -2.25 -7.81 1.46
C TYR A 232 -1.84 -7.25 2.83
N SER A 233 -1.99 -8.06 3.88
CA SER A 233 -1.83 -7.56 5.25
C SER A 233 -0.39 -7.55 5.71
N MET A 234 0.34 -8.66 5.58
CA MET A 234 1.75 -8.70 5.98
C MET A 234 2.64 -7.89 5.04
N GLY A 235 2.34 -7.84 3.73
CA GLY A 235 3.03 -6.94 2.82
C GLY A 235 2.82 -5.45 3.16
N ASN A 236 1.60 -5.07 3.57
CA ASN A 236 1.35 -3.73 4.14
C ASN A 236 2.16 -3.51 5.42
N MET A 237 2.16 -4.49 6.33
CA MET A 237 2.88 -4.41 7.60
C MET A 237 4.39 -4.35 7.41
N PHE A 238 4.93 -4.94 6.35
CA PHE A 238 6.35 -4.77 6.00
C PHE A 238 6.73 -3.28 5.88
N LEU A 239 5.93 -2.45 5.23
CA LEU A 239 6.19 -1.02 5.15
C LEU A 239 5.82 -0.27 6.43
N SER A 240 4.71 -0.58 7.08
CA SER A 240 4.30 0.10 8.30
C SER A 240 5.23 -0.19 9.49
N GLN A 241 5.76 -1.43 9.60
CA GLN A 241 6.79 -1.75 10.59
C GLN A 241 8.15 -1.14 10.22
N LEU A 242 8.43 -0.98 8.94
CA LEU A 242 9.62 -0.26 8.49
C LEU A 242 9.57 1.23 8.91
N GLU A 243 8.37 1.86 8.91
CA GLU A 243 8.22 3.21 9.50
C GLU A 243 8.65 3.24 10.98
N TYR A 244 8.33 2.20 11.74
CA TYR A 244 8.76 2.09 13.14
C TYR A 244 10.29 1.96 13.26
N VAL A 245 10.93 1.22 12.34
CA VAL A 245 12.37 0.91 12.36
C VAL A 245 13.24 2.09 11.89
N ILE A 246 12.88 2.72 10.76
CA ILE A 246 13.70 3.77 10.13
C ILE A 246 13.08 5.17 10.16
N GLY A 247 11.85 5.29 10.62
CA GLY A 247 11.09 6.53 10.65
C GLY A 247 10.26 6.77 9.37
N LYS A 248 9.07 7.31 9.53
CA LYS A 248 8.07 7.54 8.47
C LYS A 248 8.61 8.36 7.29
N GLU A 249 9.35 9.42 7.56
CA GLU A 249 9.92 10.29 6.51
C GLU A 249 10.96 9.54 5.66
N ASN A 250 11.73 8.63 6.27
CA ASN A 250 12.68 7.80 5.54
C ASN A 250 11.96 6.77 4.66
N VAL A 251 10.85 6.16 5.13
CA VAL A 251 10.04 5.27 4.28
C VAL A 251 9.48 6.04 3.08
N LYS A 252 8.93 7.24 3.30
CA LYS A 252 8.43 8.09 2.21
C LYS A 252 9.51 8.45 1.18
N LYS A 253 10.69 8.87 1.64
CA LYS A 253 11.85 9.13 0.77
C LYS A 253 12.33 7.87 0.05
N GLY A 254 12.32 6.73 0.75
CA GLY A 254 12.72 5.44 0.22
C GLY A 254 11.80 4.95 -0.89
N LEU A 255 10.48 5.10 -0.73
CA LEU A 255 9.49 4.75 -1.77
C LEU A 255 9.67 5.61 -3.03
N LYS A 256 9.89 6.93 -2.87
CA LYS A 256 10.19 7.82 -4.00
C LYS A 256 11.49 7.43 -4.70
N LYS A 257 12.53 7.12 -3.93
CA LYS A 257 13.80 6.66 -4.49
C LYS A 257 13.65 5.35 -5.24
N TYR A 258 12.93 4.38 -4.64
CA TYR A 258 12.64 3.09 -5.24
C TYR A 258 11.91 3.24 -6.58
N PHE A 259 10.87 4.09 -6.63
CA PHE A 259 10.16 4.39 -7.85
C PHE A 259 11.08 5.04 -8.90
N ASN A 260 11.84 6.07 -8.54
CA ASN A 260 12.72 6.78 -9.47
C ASN A 260 13.82 5.88 -10.04
N ASP A 261 14.38 4.97 -9.23
CA ASP A 261 15.47 4.11 -9.66
C ASP A 261 14.98 2.92 -10.51
N PHE A 262 13.74 2.46 -10.30
CA PHE A 262 13.25 1.18 -10.83
C PHE A 262 11.98 1.24 -11.68
N SER A 263 11.43 2.41 -11.97
CA SER A 263 10.30 2.53 -12.92
C SER A 263 10.64 1.91 -14.27
N PHE A 264 9.69 1.17 -14.85
CA PHE A 264 9.83 0.42 -16.10
C PHE A 264 10.94 -0.65 -16.09
N LYS A 265 11.24 -1.18 -14.89
CA LYS A 265 12.17 -2.28 -14.68
C LYS A 265 11.44 -3.41 -13.93
N HIS A 266 12.18 -4.38 -13.38
CA HIS A 266 11.59 -5.50 -12.65
C HIS A 266 12.29 -5.68 -11.29
N PRO A 267 12.06 -4.74 -10.34
CA PRO A 267 12.76 -4.77 -9.06
C PRO A 267 12.38 -5.99 -8.21
N THR A 268 13.31 -6.34 -7.35
CA THR A 268 13.23 -7.45 -6.41
C THR A 268 13.12 -6.95 -4.97
N PRO A 269 12.86 -7.83 -3.98
CA PRO A 269 12.89 -7.46 -2.57
C PRO A 269 14.20 -6.77 -2.12
N ASN A 270 15.34 -7.13 -2.73
CA ASN A 270 16.60 -6.47 -2.42
C ASN A 270 16.66 -5.01 -2.90
N ASP A 271 15.92 -4.65 -3.93
CA ASP A 271 15.97 -3.31 -4.50
C ASP A 271 15.19 -2.31 -3.64
N ILE A 272 14.03 -2.69 -3.11
CA ILE A 272 13.32 -1.86 -2.12
C ILE A 272 14.15 -1.74 -0.84
N LYS A 273 14.74 -2.85 -0.33
CA LYS A 273 15.62 -2.81 0.84
C LYS A 273 16.77 -1.82 0.63
N ARG A 274 17.51 -1.92 -0.47
CA ARG A 274 18.62 -1.01 -0.79
C ARG A 274 18.19 0.45 -0.90
N SER A 275 17.00 0.70 -1.44
CA SER A 275 16.45 2.06 -1.50
C SER A 275 16.19 2.63 -0.11
N MET A 276 15.68 1.81 0.81
CA MET A 276 15.45 2.19 2.21
C MET A 276 16.76 2.37 2.99
N GLU A 277 17.74 1.49 2.80
CA GLU A 277 19.08 1.62 3.39
C GLU A 277 19.79 2.90 2.97
N LYS A 278 19.71 3.25 1.68
CA LYS A 278 20.33 4.47 1.15
C LYS A 278 19.78 5.76 1.74
N VAL A 279 18.50 5.81 2.05
CA VAL A 279 17.88 7.02 2.60
C VAL A 279 17.97 7.10 4.12
N SER A 280 18.03 5.96 4.81
CA SER A 280 18.06 5.90 6.27
C SER A 280 19.46 5.79 6.87
N GLY A 281 20.42 5.24 6.11
CA GLY A 281 21.73 4.87 6.63
C GLY A 281 21.72 3.65 7.55
N ILE A 282 20.61 2.90 7.60
CA ILE A 282 20.42 1.76 8.50
C ILE A 282 20.50 0.46 7.70
N HIS A 283 21.22 -0.54 8.20
CA HIS A 283 21.29 -1.87 7.60
C HIS A 283 19.97 -2.64 7.83
N LEU A 284 19.41 -3.19 6.76
CA LEU A 284 18.09 -3.83 6.76
C LEU A 284 18.09 -5.29 6.26
N ASP A 285 19.25 -5.94 6.09
CA ASP A 285 19.30 -7.36 5.70
C ASP A 285 18.53 -8.26 6.68
N TRP A 286 18.71 -8.02 7.97
CA TRP A 286 17.99 -8.73 9.03
C TRP A 286 16.47 -8.51 8.91
N TYR A 287 16.03 -7.31 8.62
CA TYR A 287 14.62 -6.93 8.48
C TYR A 287 13.98 -7.64 7.29
N LEU A 288 14.62 -7.60 6.13
CA LEU A 288 14.14 -8.29 4.94
C LEU A 288 14.04 -9.80 5.19
N ASN A 289 15.07 -10.42 5.77
CA ASN A 289 15.07 -11.85 6.04
C ASN A 289 13.96 -12.25 7.02
N GLU A 290 13.84 -11.56 8.13
CA GLU A 290 12.85 -11.88 9.17
C GLU A 290 11.42 -11.75 8.65
N TRP A 291 11.10 -10.64 7.96
CA TRP A 291 9.76 -10.43 7.44
C TRP A 291 9.39 -11.31 6.26
N THR A 292 10.34 -11.71 5.42
CA THR A 292 10.00 -12.35 4.15
C THR A 292 10.28 -13.86 4.12
N GLN A 293 11.27 -14.34 4.88
CA GLN A 293 11.70 -15.73 4.82
C GLN A 293 11.32 -16.55 6.05
N THR A 294 10.76 -15.91 7.07
CA THR A 294 10.38 -16.58 8.32
C THR A 294 8.92 -16.31 8.68
N THR A 295 8.42 -17.07 9.64
CA THR A 295 7.13 -16.82 10.32
C THR A 295 7.36 -16.37 11.76
N HIS A 296 8.51 -15.75 12.04
CA HIS A 296 8.83 -15.25 13.36
C HIS A 296 7.92 -14.08 13.74
N THR A 297 7.61 -13.97 15.03
CA THR A 297 6.75 -12.93 15.59
C THR A 297 7.51 -11.98 16.48
N ILE A 298 7.00 -10.76 16.57
CA ILE A 298 7.46 -9.75 17.53
C ILE A 298 6.72 -9.96 18.85
N ASP A 299 7.47 -10.08 19.95
CA ASP A 299 6.92 -10.27 21.28
C ASP A 299 7.97 -9.80 22.30
N TYR A 300 7.68 -8.68 22.95
CA TYR A 300 8.51 -8.06 23.97
C TYR A 300 7.70 -7.77 25.23
N SER A 301 8.35 -7.68 26.37
CA SER A 301 7.67 -7.31 27.61
C SER A 301 8.53 -6.43 28.52
N VAL A 302 7.89 -5.65 29.35
CA VAL A 302 8.51 -5.09 30.53
C VAL A 302 8.55 -6.18 31.60
N ARG A 303 9.68 -6.88 31.74
CA ARG A 303 9.84 -7.93 32.77
C ARG A 303 9.64 -7.37 34.17
N GLY A 304 10.13 -6.15 34.42
CA GLY A 304 9.96 -5.41 35.65
C GLY A 304 10.94 -4.28 35.83
N PHE A 305 10.77 -3.56 36.92
CA PHE A 305 11.72 -2.53 37.35
C PHE A 305 11.84 -2.52 38.90
N ARG A 306 12.99 -2.10 39.36
CA ARG A 306 13.25 -1.91 40.81
C ARG A 306 14.13 -0.68 40.99
N ASN A 307 13.67 0.24 41.84
CA ASN A 307 14.32 1.52 42.08
C ASN A 307 14.50 2.30 40.76
N LYS A 308 15.71 2.26 40.18
CA LYS A 308 16.11 2.97 38.96
C LYS A 308 16.51 2.02 37.83
N THR A 309 16.45 0.71 38.04
CA THR A 309 16.82 -0.32 37.06
C THR A 309 15.60 -0.88 36.37
N ILE A 310 15.61 -0.92 35.03
CA ILE A 310 14.56 -1.46 34.17
C ILE A 310 15.08 -2.74 33.53
N ILE A 311 14.22 -3.75 33.44
CA ILE A 311 14.51 -5.04 32.81
C ILE A 311 13.44 -5.28 31.74
N LEU A 312 13.86 -5.35 30.48
CA LEU A 312 13.04 -5.71 29.33
C LEU A 312 13.37 -7.14 28.89
N GLN A 313 12.40 -7.81 28.31
CA GLN A 313 12.56 -9.18 27.83
C GLN A 313 11.97 -9.30 26.43
N ARG A 314 12.69 -9.99 25.54
CA ARG A 314 12.23 -10.44 24.24
C ARG A 314 11.80 -11.90 24.33
N HIS A 315 10.58 -12.20 23.90
CA HIS A 315 10.02 -13.55 23.82
C HIS A 315 9.97 -14.03 22.36
N GLY A 316 9.61 -13.14 21.46
CA GLY A 316 9.53 -13.42 20.03
C GLY A 316 10.90 -13.63 19.37
N LYS A 317 10.88 -14.27 18.21
CA LYS A 317 12.11 -14.53 17.44
C LYS A 317 12.42 -13.39 16.47
N MET A 318 11.44 -12.57 16.07
CA MET A 318 11.68 -11.40 15.24
C MET A 318 12.24 -10.25 16.07
N PRO A 319 13.47 -9.78 15.80
CA PRO A 319 14.04 -8.65 16.52
C PRO A 319 13.44 -7.32 16.04
N MET A 320 13.29 -6.37 16.97
CA MET A 320 12.91 -4.99 16.65
C MET A 320 13.72 -4.01 17.50
N PRO A 321 14.05 -2.81 17.00
CA PRO A 321 14.47 -1.71 17.87
C PRO A 321 13.29 -1.33 18.76
N ILE A 322 13.56 -0.91 19.99
CA ILE A 322 12.49 -0.70 20.98
C ILE A 322 12.46 0.77 21.42
N ASP A 323 11.27 1.37 21.30
CA ASP A 323 10.97 2.64 21.95
C ASP A 323 10.40 2.36 23.34
N VAL A 324 10.90 3.09 24.34
CA VAL A 324 10.47 2.91 25.75
C VAL A 324 10.14 4.27 26.34
N ARG A 325 8.97 4.39 26.97
CA ARG A 325 8.64 5.54 27.82
C ARG A 325 8.74 5.16 29.28
N VAL A 326 9.51 5.94 30.04
CA VAL A 326 9.61 5.81 31.49
C VAL A 326 8.91 7.00 32.14
N THR A 327 7.92 6.73 32.99
CA THR A 327 7.28 7.75 33.83
C THR A 327 7.83 7.64 35.24
N TYR A 328 8.20 8.77 35.79
CA TYR A 328 8.81 8.86 37.11
C TYR A 328 7.78 9.20 38.20
N LYS A 329 8.14 8.95 39.48
CA LYS A 329 7.27 9.26 40.62
C LYS A 329 7.00 10.77 40.78
N ASP A 330 7.90 11.63 40.27
CA ASP A 330 7.71 13.09 40.25
C ASP A 330 6.73 13.57 39.16
N GLY A 331 6.16 12.66 38.37
CA GLY A 331 5.22 12.93 37.28
C GLY A 331 5.87 13.27 35.94
N SER A 332 7.19 13.45 35.87
CA SER A 332 7.92 13.63 34.63
C SER A 332 8.05 12.31 33.84
N SER A 333 8.35 12.39 32.55
CA SER A 333 8.60 11.21 31.70
C SER A 333 9.79 11.45 30.79
N GLU A 334 10.43 10.36 30.37
CA GLU A 334 11.55 10.34 29.45
C GLU A 334 11.37 9.20 28.45
N ASP A 335 11.68 9.51 27.18
CA ASP A 335 11.62 8.53 26.09
C ASP A 335 13.02 8.05 25.74
N PHE A 336 13.15 6.74 25.54
CA PHE A 336 14.38 6.05 25.18
C PHE A 336 14.17 5.27 23.88
N ASN A 337 15.24 5.17 23.08
CA ASN A 337 15.31 4.27 21.93
C ASN A 337 16.45 3.29 22.11
N ILE A 338 16.18 2.01 21.93
CA ILE A 338 17.16 0.92 22.03
C ILE A 338 17.31 0.32 20.62
N PRO A 339 18.36 0.69 19.86
CA PRO A 339 18.63 0.12 18.55
C PRO A 339 19.03 -1.37 18.65
N LEU A 340 18.94 -2.09 17.55
CA LEU A 340 19.57 -3.38 17.40
C LEU A 340 21.02 -3.23 16.92
N GLN A 341 21.94 -4.02 17.46
CA GLN A 341 23.34 -4.02 17.06
C GLN A 341 23.51 -4.25 15.54
N MET A 342 22.66 -5.10 14.94
CA MET A 342 22.72 -5.42 13.51
C MET A 342 22.26 -4.30 12.59
N MET A 343 21.55 -3.29 13.10
CA MET A 343 21.12 -2.11 12.33
C MET A 343 22.29 -1.19 11.98
N ARG A 344 23.35 -1.18 12.80
CA ARG A 344 24.52 -0.27 12.67
C ARG A 344 24.12 1.20 12.58
N GLY A 345 23.04 1.57 13.25
CA GLY A 345 22.47 2.92 13.30
C GLY A 345 21.12 2.91 13.99
N ASN A 346 20.49 4.07 14.04
CA ASN A 346 19.16 4.26 14.63
C ASN A 346 18.34 5.25 13.81
N LYS A 347 17.03 5.18 13.94
CA LYS A 347 16.11 6.14 13.32
C LYS A 347 16.32 7.54 13.90
N PRO A 348 15.99 8.61 13.13
CA PRO A 348 15.90 9.95 13.69
C PRO A 348 14.90 9.97 14.84
N THR A 349 15.34 10.43 16.00
CA THR A 349 14.51 10.50 17.21
C THR A 349 15.00 11.58 18.16
N SER A 350 14.09 12.14 18.97
CA SER A 350 14.40 13.00 20.10
C SER A 350 14.60 12.21 21.40
N ALA A 351 14.34 10.89 21.40
CA ALA A 351 14.53 10.04 22.55
C ALA A 351 16.02 9.83 22.88
N THR A 352 16.33 9.59 24.13
CA THR A 352 17.68 9.20 24.56
C THR A 352 18.03 7.83 23.97
N ILE A 353 19.10 7.78 23.15
CA ILE A 353 19.55 6.53 22.54
C ILE A 353 20.39 5.76 23.54
N LEU A 354 19.98 4.53 23.82
CA LEU A 354 20.69 3.61 24.70
C LEU A 354 21.65 2.71 23.91
N LYS A 355 22.44 1.92 24.63
CA LYS A 355 23.33 0.92 24.04
C LYS A 355 22.50 -0.10 23.23
N ASP A 356 23.04 -0.51 22.09
CA ASP A 356 22.41 -1.46 21.18
C ASP A 356 22.04 -2.79 21.87
N TRP A 357 20.86 -3.31 21.56
CA TRP A 357 20.45 -4.63 22.03
C TRP A 357 21.03 -5.72 21.10
N SER A 358 21.86 -6.59 21.69
CA SER A 358 22.38 -7.75 20.97
C SER A 358 21.33 -8.85 20.87
N TRP A 359 21.14 -9.38 19.67
CA TRP A 359 20.21 -10.50 19.42
C TRP A 359 20.42 -11.72 20.32
N ALA A 360 21.69 -12.02 20.64
CA ALA A 360 22.04 -13.19 21.49
C ALA A 360 21.45 -13.11 22.91
N HIS A 361 21.07 -11.94 23.38
CA HIS A 361 20.59 -11.74 24.73
C HIS A 361 19.08 -11.47 24.74
N PRO A 362 18.24 -12.35 25.29
CA PRO A 362 16.80 -12.12 25.37
C PRO A 362 16.42 -11.08 26.43
N ILE A 363 17.35 -10.63 27.27
CA ILE A 363 17.11 -9.67 28.34
C ILE A 363 17.99 -8.44 28.14
N TYR A 364 17.37 -7.27 28.28
CA TYR A 364 18.03 -5.98 28.26
C TYR A 364 17.83 -5.27 29.60
N ARG A 365 18.89 -4.65 30.12
CA ARG A 365 18.86 -3.89 31.37
C ARG A 365 19.48 -2.52 31.18
N PHE A 366 18.84 -1.51 31.74
CA PHE A 366 19.37 -0.15 31.79
C PHE A 366 18.91 0.57 33.05
N GLU A 367 19.59 1.65 33.38
CA GLU A 367 19.31 2.48 34.53
C GLU A 367 18.88 3.87 34.13
N VAL A 368 18.03 4.48 34.95
CA VAL A 368 17.57 5.85 34.85
C VAL A 368 17.92 6.65 36.08
N LEU A 369 17.86 7.98 36.01
CA LEU A 369 18.31 8.83 37.11
C LEU A 369 17.30 8.98 38.25
N LYS A 370 16.01 8.82 37.96
CA LYS A 370 14.92 9.07 38.92
C LYS A 370 14.18 7.78 39.31
N GLU A 371 13.39 7.85 40.36
CA GLU A 371 12.56 6.72 40.81
C GLU A 371 11.39 6.49 39.82
N ILE A 372 11.23 5.25 39.37
CA ILE A 372 10.31 4.81 38.35
C ILE A 372 8.91 4.66 38.93
N LYS A 373 7.90 5.17 38.24
CA LYS A 373 6.48 4.94 38.45
C LYS A 373 5.93 3.87 37.52
N SER A 374 6.24 3.97 36.20
CA SER A 374 5.84 2.99 35.19
C SER A 374 6.80 2.99 34.00
N VAL A 375 6.81 1.88 33.27
CA VAL A 375 7.59 1.67 32.06
C VAL A 375 6.67 1.14 30.97
N GLU A 376 6.75 1.66 29.76
CA GLU A 376 5.93 1.26 28.62
C GLU A 376 6.82 1.08 27.37
N ILE A 377 6.82 -0.14 26.81
CA ILE A 377 7.39 -0.43 25.50
C ILE A 377 6.39 0.04 24.42
N ASP A 378 6.90 0.59 23.34
CA ASP A 378 6.12 1.09 22.21
C ASP A 378 4.93 1.99 22.62
N PRO A 379 5.20 3.17 23.18
CA PRO A 379 4.13 4.10 23.55
C PRO A 379 3.30 4.57 22.32
N SER A 380 3.83 4.38 21.11
CA SER A 380 3.12 4.67 19.86
C SER A 380 2.08 3.61 19.49
N LYS A 381 2.17 2.40 20.01
CA LYS A 381 1.35 1.23 19.67
C LYS A 381 1.40 0.86 18.18
N LEU A 382 2.51 1.16 17.52
CA LEU A 382 2.73 0.86 16.10
C LEU A 382 3.53 -0.43 15.89
N MET A 383 4.26 -0.91 16.89
CA MET A 383 4.96 -2.20 16.80
C MET A 383 3.93 -3.34 16.79
N ALA A 384 4.14 -4.30 15.89
CA ALA A 384 3.24 -5.45 15.73
C ALA A 384 3.50 -6.55 16.75
N ASP A 385 3.57 -6.18 18.01
CA ASP A 385 3.71 -7.09 19.13
C ASP A 385 2.46 -7.97 19.29
N ILE A 386 2.65 -9.29 19.41
CA ILE A 386 1.53 -10.24 19.49
C ILE A 386 0.93 -10.35 20.89
N TYR A 387 1.61 -9.84 21.93
CA TYR A 387 1.15 -9.77 23.32
C TYR A 387 1.33 -8.37 23.94
N PRO A 388 0.73 -7.32 23.39
CA PRO A 388 0.97 -5.94 23.83
C PRO A 388 0.48 -5.63 25.26
N SER A 389 -0.22 -6.57 25.90
CA SER A 389 -0.72 -6.41 27.28
C SER A 389 0.36 -6.38 28.35
N ASP A 390 1.54 -6.95 28.09
CA ASP A 390 2.70 -6.97 29.02
C ASP A 390 3.81 -5.97 28.63
N ASN A 391 3.54 -5.13 27.64
CA ASN A 391 4.39 -4.02 27.24
C ASN A 391 4.40 -2.87 28.26
N LYS A 392 3.60 -2.94 29.31
CA LYS A 392 3.52 -1.89 30.34
C LYS A 392 3.48 -2.47 31.75
N LYS A 393 4.24 -1.85 32.64
CA LYS A 393 4.21 -2.07 34.10
C LYS A 393 4.34 -0.77 34.86
#